data_187a783358c09fd2c981e3a3f938f50a
#
_entry.id   187a783358c09fd2c981e3a3f938f50a
#
_cell.length_a   1.000
_cell.length_b   1.000
_cell.length_c   1.000
_cell.angle_alpha   90.00
_cell.angle_beta   90.00
_cell.angle_gamma   90.00
#
_symmetry.space_group_name_H-M   'P 1'
#
loop_
_entity.id
_entity.type
_entity.pdbx_description
1 polymer ?
#
loop_
_entity_poly.entity_id
_entity_poly.type
_entity_poly.pdbx_seq_one_letter_code
_entity_poly.pdbx_strand_id
1 'polypeptide(L)'
;YFKDKIKNEWKRMNAMDVSDVYYEKFLINGKNEDQLSQFKAGDKVRLRIANGGASSYFWLTYGGGKITVVASDGNDVEPVEVDRLIIAVSETYDVVVTIPENNKSFAFLATAEDRTGSASLFLGEGTKQPVSHLPKLKYFEGMQMMNDMMKMNGEMNDMGMKMSLNKMDMNAVMYPEISGEEESSKKEDHSKHDMGDMKMSSDTTETAEITTLN
;
A
#
# COMPACT_ATOMS: atom_id res chain seq x y z
N TYR A 1 -8.27 6.71 30.73
CA TYR A 1 -8.32 5.24 30.62
C TYR A 1 -9.47 4.73 29.73
N PHE A 2 -10.77 5.11 29.99
CA PHE A 2 -11.89 4.62 29.18
C PHE A 2 -11.88 5.17 27.75
N LYS A 3 -11.62 6.48 27.57
CA LYS A 3 -11.48 7.13 26.25
C LYS A 3 -10.29 6.56 25.47
N ASP A 4 -9.19 6.27 26.15
CA ASP A 4 -8.01 5.70 25.52
C ASP A 4 -8.28 4.25 25.08
N LYS A 5 -9.03 3.48 25.87
CA LYS A 5 -9.44 2.12 25.51
C LYS A 5 -10.35 2.14 24.28
N ILE A 6 -11.36 3.00 24.21
CA ILE A 6 -12.24 3.14 23.03
C ILE A 6 -11.42 3.58 21.80
N LYS A 7 -10.52 4.56 21.96
CA LYS A 7 -9.66 5.03 20.86
C LYS A 7 -8.73 3.93 20.35
N ASN A 8 -8.19 3.12 21.23
CA ASN A 8 -7.31 2.01 20.85
C ASN A 8 -8.09 0.87 20.20
N GLU A 9 -9.29 0.54 20.70
CA GLU A 9 -10.17 -0.43 20.05
C GLU A 9 -10.60 0.04 18.64
N TRP A 10 -10.92 1.33 18.49
CA TRP A 10 -11.26 1.90 17.19
C TRP A 10 -10.09 1.85 16.19
N LYS A 11 -8.86 2.12 16.66
CA LYS A 11 -7.65 1.99 15.85
C LYS A 11 -7.38 0.53 15.47
N ARG A 12 -7.60 -0.39 16.41
CA ARG A 12 -7.47 -1.83 16.17
C ARG A 12 -8.47 -2.32 15.13
N MET A 13 -9.73 -1.87 15.18
CA MET A 13 -10.75 -2.22 14.20
C MET A 13 -10.39 -1.77 12.78
N ASN A 14 -9.73 -0.61 12.63
CA ASN A 14 -9.27 -0.12 11.33
C ASN A 14 -8.11 -0.91 10.73
N ALA A 15 -7.44 -1.74 11.52
CA ALA A 15 -6.27 -2.50 11.12
C ALA A 15 -6.53 -4.03 11.09
N MET A 16 -7.70 -4.50 11.53
CA MET A 16 -7.97 -5.92 11.84
C MET A 16 -7.81 -6.87 10.65
N ASP A 17 -8.00 -6.40 9.42
CA ASP A 17 -7.83 -7.24 8.22
C ASP A 17 -6.41 -7.16 7.63
N VAL A 18 -5.57 -6.27 8.15
CA VAL A 18 -4.22 -6.01 7.65
C VAL A 18 -3.16 -6.34 8.70
N SER A 19 -3.50 -6.19 9.99
CA SER A 19 -2.62 -6.52 11.11
C SER A 19 -3.44 -7.02 12.30
N ASP A 20 -3.09 -8.19 12.84
CA ASP A 20 -3.77 -8.78 13.99
C ASP A 20 -3.60 -7.98 15.28
N VAL A 21 -2.58 -7.13 15.33
CA VAL A 21 -2.19 -6.40 16.53
C VAL A 21 -1.88 -4.93 16.20
N TYR A 22 -2.44 -4.02 16.99
CA TYR A 22 -2.06 -2.62 16.95
C TYR A 22 -0.75 -2.41 17.70
N TYR A 23 0.26 -1.85 16.99
CA TYR A 23 1.54 -1.50 17.57
C TYR A 23 1.65 0.00 17.82
N GLU A 24 2.17 0.37 18.99
CA GLU A 24 2.40 1.78 19.34
C GLU A 24 3.66 2.35 18.70
N LYS A 25 4.63 1.50 18.33
CA LYS A 25 5.93 1.92 17.81
C LYS A 25 6.44 0.95 16.75
N PHE A 26 7.04 1.50 15.71
CA PHE A 26 7.79 0.79 14.69
C PHE A 26 9.24 1.23 14.75
N LEU A 27 10.18 0.28 14.62
CA LEU A 27 11.59 0.53 14.85
C LEU A 27 12.45 -0.08 13.73
N ILE A 28 13.50 0.63 13.34
CA ILE A 28 14.63 0.13 12.55
C ILE A 28 15.86 0.13 13.47
N ASN A 29 16.53 -1.02 13.61
CA ASN A 29 17.69 -1.17 14.50
C ASN A 29 17.42 -0.67 15.94
N GLY A 30 16.20 -0.85 16.44
CA GLY A 30 15.80 -0.42 17.77
C GLY A 30 15.44 1.06 17.91
N LYS A 31 15.43 1.83 16.82
CA LYS A 31 15.09 3.25 16.80
C LYS A 31 13.94 3.52 15.82
N ASN A 32 13.11 4.51 16.12
CA ASN A 32 12.10 4.97 15.15
C ASN A 32 12.73 5.70 13.95
N GLU A 33 13.84 6.39 14.21
CA GLU A 33 14.66 7.05 13.20
C GLU A 33 16.14 6.80 13.51
N ASP A 34 16.91 6.40 12.49
CA ASP A 34 18.36 6.23 12.57
C ASP A 34 19.04 6.84 11.34
N GLN A 35 20.35 7.08 11.44
CA GLN A 35 21.15 7.68 10.37
C GLN A 35 22.51 7.00 10.24
N LEU A 36 22.90 6.68 9.01
CA LEU A 36 24.22 6.18 8.63
C LEU A 36 24.89 7.22 7.72
N SER A 37 25.75 8.04 8.28
CA SER A 37 26.36 9.21 7.59
C SER A 37 27.62 8.90 6.78
N GLN A 38 28.13 7.65 6.83
CA GLN A 38 29.40 7.28 6.18
C GLN A 38 29.35 7.20 4.65
N PHE A 39 28.18 7.27 4.04
CA PHE A 39 27.99 7.09 2.60
C PHE A 39 28.02 8.41 1.84
N LYS A 40 28.58 8.37 0.61
CA LYS A 40 28.74 9.52 -0.31
C LYS A 40 28.00 9.27 -1.62
N ALA A 41 27.81 10.33 -2.40
CA ALA A 41 27.23 10.23 -3.74
C ALA A 41 27.96 9.20 -4.61
N GLY A 42 27.20 8.37 -5.29
CA GLY A 42 27.69 7.27 -6.13
C GLY A 42 27.90 5.95 -5.36
N ASP A 43 27.93 5.96 -4.03
CA ASP A 43 28.05 4.72 -3.26
C ASP A 43 26.82 3.83 -3.48
N LYS A 44 27.09 2.55 -3.70
CA LYS A 44 26.07 1.50 -3.71
C LYS A 44 26.06 0.81 -2.36
N VAL A 45 24.97 0.96 -1.66
CA VAL A 45 24.78 0.43 -0.30
C VAL A 45 23.94 -0.82 -0.35
N ARG A 46 24.50 -1.95 0.07
CA ARG A 46 23.73 -3.20 0.26
C ARG A 46 23.12 -3.18 1.66
N LEU A 47 21.81 -3.14 1.72
CA LEU A 47 21.04 -3.27 2.96
C LEU A 47 20.57 -4.71 3.10
N ARG A 48 20.87 -5.32 4.23
CA ARG A 48 20.34 -6.62 4.63
C ARG A 48 19.20 -6.40 5.60
N ILE A 49 18.01 -6.73 5.16
CA ILE A 49 16.77 -6.39 5.85
C ILE A 49 16.12 -7.68 6.33
N ALA A 50 15.71 -7.69 7.60
CA ALA A 50 14.89 -8.76 8.17
C ALA A 50 13.69 -8.13 8.85
N ASN A 51 12.50 -8.61 8.54
CA ASN A 51 11.30 -8.22 9.26
C ASN A 51 11.16 -9.06 10.54
N GLY A 52 11.57 -8.49 11.68
CA GLY A 52 11.42 -9.09 13.01
C GLY A 52 10.07 -8.78 13.69
N GLY A 53 9.11 -8.20 12.97
CA GLY A 53 7.76 -7.95 13.47
C GLY A 53 6.99 -9.26 13.69
N ALA A 54 6.10 -9.30 14.68
CA ALA A 54 5.33 -10.51 14.98
C ALA A 54 4.14 -10.73 14.02
N SER A 55 3.53 -9.65 13.50
CA SER A 55 2.36 -9.73 12.61
C SER A 55 2.28 -8.63 11.55
N SER A 56 3.19 -7.64 11.53
CA SER A 56 3.13 -6.54 10.59
C SER A 56 3.97 -6.80 9.35
N TYR A 57 3.40 -6.56 8.18
CA TYR A 57 4.11 -6.41 6.92
C TYR A 57 4.55 -4.95 6.77
N PHE A 58 5.62 -4.70 6.02
CA PHE A 58 6.11 -3.34 5.79
C PHE A 58 6.33 -3.07 4.31
N TRP A 59 5.86 -1.92 3.86
CA TRP A 59 6.27 -1.35 2.59
C TRP A 59 7.58 -0.60 2.77
N LEU A 60 8.59 -1.00 1.99
CA LEU A 60 9.90 -0.40 1.95
C LEU A 60 9.99 0.53 0.74
N THR A 61 10.38 1.78 0.98
CA THR A 61 10.57 2.80 -0.07
C THR A 61 11.88 3.55 0.16
N TYR A 62 12.51 4.03 -0.91
CA TYR A 62 13.78 4.75 -0.84
C TYR A 62 13.66 6.14 -1.49
N GLY A 63 14.03 7.19 -0.77
CA GLY A 63 13.96 8.58 -1.23
C GLY A 63 15.04 8.99 -2.24
N GLY A 64 16.06 8.15 -2.42
CA GLY A 64 17.14 8.38 -3.37
C GLY A 64 16.93 7.72 -4.74
N GLY A 65 15.81 7.03 -4.98
CA GLY A 65 15.51 6.39 -6.25
C GLY A 65 15.03 4.95 -6.12
N LYS A 66 15.41 4.11 -7.08
CA LYS A 66 15.00 2.69 -7.12
C LYS A 66 15.71 1.84 -6.05
N ILE A 67 15.03 0.78 -5.66
CA ILE A 67 15.56 -0.30 -4.82
C ILE A 67 15.86 -1.47 -5.76
N THR A 68 17.09 -1.98 -5.76
CA THR A 68 17.44 -3.20 -6.51
C THR A 68 17.44 -4.39 -5.56
N VAL A 69 16.53 -5.32 -5.71
CA VAL A 69 16.48 -6.58 -4.95
C VAL A 69 17.52 -7.52 -5.51
N VAL A 70 18.40 -8.06 -4.67
CA VAL A 70 19.52 -8.95 -5.09
C VAL A 70 19.51 -10.30 -4.37
N ALA A 71 18.82 -10.42 -3.23
CA ALA A 71 18.60 -11.70 -2.57
C ALA A 71 17.28 -11.71 -1.79
N SER A 72 16.66 -12.88 -1.65
CA SER A 72 15.47 -13.15 -0.86
C SER A 72 15.68 -14.40 -0.02
N ASP A 73 15.40 -14.34 1.26
CA ASP A 73 15.53 -15.42 2.25
C ASP A 73 16.87 -16.18 2.16
N GLY A 74 17.95 -15.40 2.04
CA GLY A 74 19.32 -15.92 1.98
C GLY A 74 19.75 -16.48 0.62
N ASN A 75 18.89 -16.46 -0.39
CA ASN A 75 19.21 -16.91 -1.74
C ASN A 75 19.38 -15.73 -2.69
N ASP A 76 20.45 -15.74 -3.48
CA ASP A 76 20.62 -14.74 -4.53
C ASP A 76 19.53 -14.89 -5.58
N VAL A 77 19.01 -13.75 -6.05
CA VAL A 77 18.00 -13.67 -7.11
C VAL A 77 18.53 -12.85 -8.28
N GLU A 78 17.94 -13.02 -9.46
CA GLU A 78 18.19 -12.11 -10.57
C GLU A 78 17.81 -10.68 -10.13
N PRO A 79 18.72 -9.68 -10.27
CA PRO A 79 18.46 -8.33 -9.77
C PRO A 79 17.25 -7.69 -10.42
N VAL A 80 16.31 -7.20 -9.60
CA VAL A 80 15.09 -6.52 -10.04
C VAL A 80 15.01 -5.13 -9.40
N GLU A 81 14.78 -4.11 -10.22
CA GLU A 81 14.57 -2.75 -9.76
C GLU A 81 13.08 -2.48 -9.51
N VAL A 82 12.78 -1.99 -8.31
CA VAL A 82 11.43 -1.66 -7.88
C VAL A 82 11.38 -0.27 -7.25
N ASP A 83 10.23 0.38 -7.30
CA ASP A 83 9.99 1.64 -6.60
C ASP A 83 9.72 1.42 -5.11
N ARG A 84 9.10 0.30 -4.80
CA ARG A 84 8.79 -0.14 -3.45
C ARG A 84 8.73 -1.65 -3.37
N LEU A 85 8.98 -2.19 -2.18
CA LEU A 85 8.98 -3.62 -1.89
C LEU A 85 8.17 -3.86 -0.63
N ILE A 86 7.30 -4.87 -0.63
CA ILE A 86 6.68 -5.35 0.62
C ILE A 86 7.54 -6.46 1.22
N ILE A 87 7.68 -6.45 2.55
CA ILE A 87 8.36 -7.50 3.30
C ILE A 87 7.40 -8.07 4.34
N ALA A 88 7.15 -9.38 4.25
CA ALA A 88 6.28 -10.10 5.18
C ALA A 88 7.02 -10.46 6.48
N VAL A 89 6.26 -10.95 7.45
CA VAL A 89 6.79 -11.42 8.73
C VAL A 89 7.82 -12.53 8.51
N SER A 90 8.97 -12.41 9.15
CA SER A 90 10.11 -13.35 9.07
C SER A 90 10.81 -13.43 7.71
N GLU A 91 10.37 -12.68 6.71
CA GLU A 91 11.11 -12.57 5.44
C GLU A 91 12.39 -11.76 5.60
N THR A 92 13.35 -12.07 4.73
CA THR A 92 14.59 -11.30 4.59
C THR A 92 14.84 -10.92 3.14
N TYR A 93 15.34 -9.70 2.92
CA TYR A 93 15.79 -9.24 1.62
C TYR A 93 17.16 -8.58 1.72
N ASP A 94 18.01 -8.85 0.72
CA ASP A 94 19.15 -8.00 0.45
C ASP A 94 18.82 -7.09 -0.72
N VAL A 95 18.96 -5.80 -0.49
CA VAL A 95 18.68 -4.80 -1.52
C VAL A 95 19.88 -3.86 -1.70
N VAL A 96 20.07 -3.36 -2.90
CA VAL A 96 21.07 -2.34 -3.20
C VAL A 96 20.38 -1.03 -3.54
N VAL A 97 20.82 0.04 -2.89
CA VAL A 97 20.40 1.42 -3.18
C VAL A 97 21.63 2.27 -3.50
N THR A 98 21.47 3.27 -4.34
CA THR A 98 22.56 4.21 -4.71
C THR A 98 22.32 5.55 -4.04
N ILE A 99 23.36 6.15 -3.45
CA ILE A 99 23.30 7.50 -2.89
C ILE A 99 23.39 8.51 -4.04
N PRO A 100 22.35 9.33 -4.32
CA PRO A 100 22.33 10.17 -5.51
C PRO A 100 23.26 11.39 -5.42
N GLU A 101 23.29 12.06 -4.25
CA GLU A 101 23.93 13.37 -4.08
C GLU A 101 24.67 13.46 -2.74
N ASN A 102 25.75 14.29 -2.73
CA ASN A 102 26.41 14.67 -1.49
C ASN A 102 25.61 15.75 -0.73
N ASN A 103 25.90 15.90 0.56
CA ASN A 103 25.26 16.86 1.47
C ASN A 103 23.76 16.66 1.64
N LYS A 104 23.26 15.48 1.25
CA LYS A 104 21.89 15.02 1.47
C LYS A 104 21.89 13.63 2.09
N SER A 105 20.89 13.37 2.94
CA SER A 105 20.66 12.08 3.57
C SER A 105 19.28 11.58 3.17
N PHE A 106 19.23 10.45 2.47
CA PHE A 106 18.02 9.94 1.85
C PHE A 106 17.34 8.90 2.74
N ALA A 107 16.05 9.07 2.98
CA ALA A 107 15.30 8.14 3.81
C ALA A 107 15.07 6.81 3.10
N PHE A 108 15.40 5.72 3.78
CA PHE A 108 14.87 4.39 3.55
C PHE A 108 13.75 4.19 4.57
N LEU A 109 12.49 4.21 4.08
CA LEU A 109 11.29 4.23 4.89
C LEU A 109 10.64 2.85 4.91
N ALA A 110 10.35 2.35 6.11
CA ALA A 110 9.51 1.17 6.33
C ALA A 110 8.16 1.63 6.88
N THR A 111 7.10 1.49 6.08
CA THR A 111 5.72 1.85 6.47
C THR A 111 4.94 0.58 6.74
N ALA A 112 4.32 0.48 7.92
CA ALA A 112 3.45 -0.65 8.24
C ALA A 112 2.30 -0.75 7.22
N GLU A 113 1.91 -1.98 6.87
CA GLU A 113 0.85 -2.23 5.86
C GLU A 113 -0.47 -1.58 6.24
N ASP A 114 -0.81 -1.57 7.52
CA ASP A 114 -2.01 -0.91 8.06
C ASP A 114 -1.94 0.62 8.08
N ARG A 115 -0.81 1.21 7.64
CA ARG A 115 -0.56 2.67 7.59
C ARG A 115 -0.60 3.36 8.96
N THR A 116 -0.53 2.61 10.06
CA THR A 116 -0.59 3.18 11.42
C THR A 116 0.70 3.85 11.85
N GLY A 117 1.83 3.47 11.23
CA GLY A 117 3.12 4.09 11.51
C GLY A 117 4.24 3.61 10.61
N SER A 118 5.41 4.16 10.85
CA SER A 118 6.61 3.91 10.06
C SER A 118 7.89 4.11 10.88
N ALA A 119 9.00 3.61 10.33
CA ALA A 119 10.34 3.88 10.83
C ALA A 119 11.27 4.22 9.65
N SER A 120 12.28 5.07 9.89
CA SER A 120 13.17 5.58 8.84
C SER A 120 14.63 5.34 9.15
N LEU A 121 15.39 4.93 8.13
CA LEU A 121 16.85 4.92 8.14
C LEU A 121 17.34 5.92 7.11
N PHE A 122 18.07 6.95 7.55
CA PHE A 122 18.67 7.92 6.67
C PHE A 122 20.07 7.49 6.24
N LEU A 123 20.32 7.47 4.91
CA LEU A 123 21.60 7.10 4.31
C LEU A 123 22.27 8.34 3.74
N GLY A 124 23.51 8.58 4.15
CA GLY A 124 24.31 9.76 3.78
C GLY A 124 24.34 10.83 4.85
N GLU A 125 25.09 11.91 4.54
CA GLU A 125 25.31 13.05 5.43
C GLU A 125 24.66 14.32 4.87
N GLY A 126 24.11 15.16 5.74
CA GLY A 126 23.58 16.48 5.39
C GLY A 126 22.07 16.59 5.54
N THR A 127 21.45 17.37 4.66
CA THR A 127 20.01 17.66 4.76
C THR A 127 19.17 16.42 4.50
N LYS A 128 18.31 16.09 5.46
CA LYS A 128 17.41 14.95 5.35
C LYS A 128 16.40 15.14 4.22
N GLN A 129 16.33 14.13 3.35
CA GLN A 129 15.34 14.01 2.28
C GLN A 129 14.33 12.91 2.68
N PRO A 130 13.17 13.28 3.22
CA PRO A 130 12.14 12.31 3.57
C PRO A 130 11.47 11.75 2.33
N VAL A 131 10.90 10.56 2.48
CA VAL A 131 9.98 9.96 1.50
C VAL A 131 8.56 10.33 1.88
N SER A 132 7.71 10.55 0.88
CA SER A 132 6.26 10.71 1.12
C SER A 132 5.70 9.43 1.72
N HIS A 133 4.93 9.57 2.79
CA HIS A 133 4.24 8.45 3.39
C HIS A 133 3.17 7.93 2.43
N LEU A 134 2.94 6.62 2.46
CA LEU A 134 1.80 6.03 1.77
C LEU A 134 0.49 6.56 2.36
N PRO A 135 -0.55 6.77 1.55
CA PRO A 135 -1.84 7.26 2.01
C PRO A 135 -2.48 6.27 2.99
N LYS A 136 -3.37 6.76 3.84
CA LYS A 136 -4.13 5.91 4.76
C LYS A 136 -5.07 5.01 3.96
N LEU A 137 -5.26 3.77 4.45
CA LEU A 137 -6.23 2.86 3.86
C LEU A 137 -7.65 3.40 4.01
N LYS A 138 -8.44 3.32 2.94
CA LYS A 138 -9.88 3.63 2.93
C LYS A 138 -10.68 2.39 3.35
N TYR A 139 -10.38 1.88 4.55
CA TYR A 139 -10.90 0.61 5.05
C TYR A 139 -12.43 0.56 5.11
N PHE A 140 -13.06 1.60 5.66
CA PHE A 140 -14.51 1.65 5.78
C PHE A 140 -15.23 1.77 4.44
N GLU A 141 -14.64 2.46 3.48
CA GLU A 141 -15.18 2.54 2.12
C GLU A 141 -15.13 1.17 1.44
N GLY A 142 -14.01 0.45 1.60
CA GLY A 142 -13.89 -0.93 1.12
C GLY A 142 -14.90 -1.88 1.78
N MET A 143 -15.07 -1.78 3.10
CA MET A 143 -16.05 -2.58 3.84
C MET A 143 -17.49 -2.26 3.45
N GLN A 144 -17.83 -0.99 3.24
CA GLN A 144 -19.14 -0.58 2.79
C GLN A 144 -19.43 -1.14 1.40
N MET A 145 -18.49 -0.99 0.46
CA MET A 145 -18.60 -1.56 -0.88
C MET A 145 -18.83 -3.08 -0.85
N MET A 146 -18.06 -3.80 -0.02
CA MET A 146 -18.24 -5.24 0.14
C MET A 146 -19.63 -5.61 0.66
N ASN A 147 -20.13 -4.87 1.66
CA ASN A 147 -21.44 -5.10 2.23
C ASN A 147 -22.57 -4.83 1.22
N ASP A 148 -22.46 -3.76 0.44
CA ASP A 148 -23.42 -3.41 -0.60
C ASP A 148 -23.41 -4.45 -1.74
N MET A 149 -22.24 -4.97 -2.11
CA MET A 149 -22.11 -6.09 -3.05
C MET A 149 -22.74 -7.37 -2.55
N MET A 150 -22.55 -7.71 -1.26
CA MET A 150 -23.19 -8.92 -0.68
C MET A 150 -24.71 -8.80 -0.68
N LYS A 151 -25.27 -7.63 -0.37
CA LYS A 151 -26.70 -7.38 -0.44
C LYS A 151 -27.22 -7.52 -1.87
N MET A 152 -26.56 -6.86 -2.83
CA MET A 152 -26.94 -6.92 -4.24
C MET A 152 -26.86 -8.35 -4.79
N ASN A 153 -25.84 -9.13 -4.41
CA ASN A 153 -25.72 -10.54 -4.79
C ASN A 153 -26.84 -11.40 -4.19
N GLY A 154 -27.27 -11.13 -2.94
CA GLY A 154 -28.42 -11.76 -2.32
C GLY A 154 -29.71 -11.49 -3.10
N GLU A 155 -30.00 -10.24 -3.41
CA GLU A 155 -31.19 -9.82 -4.18
C GLU A 155 -31.18 -10.40 -5.60
N MET A 156 -30.01 -10.45 -6.28
CA MET A 156 -29.88 -11.04 -7.61
C MET A 156 -30.05 -12.57 -7.58
N ASN A 157 -29.55 -13.26 -6.55
CA ASN A 157 -29.79 -14.69 -6.39
C ASN A 157 -31.28 -15.03 -6.19
N ASP A 158 -32.01 -14.19 -5.46
CA ASP A 158 -33.45 -14.30 -5.27
C ASP A 158 -34.22 -14.12 -6.60
N MET A 159 -33.65 -13.34 -7.53
CA MET A 159 -34.17 -13.16 -8.90
C MET A 159 -33.64 -14.20 -9.89
N GLY A 160 -32.86 -15.20 -9.45
CA GLY A 160 -32.29 -16.25 -10.31
C GLY A 160 -31.07 -15.81 -11.14
N MET A 161 -30.52 -14.65 -10.88
CA MET A 161 -29.32 -14.13 -11.57
C MET A 161 -28.06 -14.41 -10.73
N LYS A 162 -26.98 -14.88 -11.37
CA LYS A 162 -25.69 -15.09 -10.72
C LYS A 162 -24.71 -13.97 -11.07
N MET A 163 -24.24 -13.24 -10.08
CA MET A 163 -23.17 -12.26 -10.23
C MET A 163 -21.82 -12.88 -9.90
N SER A 164 -20.84 -12.67 -10.78
CA SER A 164 -19.46 -13.08 -10.47
C SER A 164 -18.78 -12.02 -9.61
N LEU A 165 -18.53 -12.35 -8.35
CA LEU A 165 -17.79 -11.49 -7.41
C LEU A 165 -16.32 -11.27 -7.81
N ASN A 166 -15.79 -12.06 -8.76
CA ASN A 166 -14.40 -11.96 -9.23
C ASN A 166 -14.10 -10.73 -10.09
N LYS A 167 -15.08 -9.89 -10.41
CA LYS A 167 -14.90 -8.72 -11.26
C LYS A 167 -14.64 -7.41 -10.52
N MET A 168 -14.76 -7.38 -9.19
CA MET A 168 -14.51 -6.18 -8.40
C MET A 168 -13.28 -6.38 -7.53
N ASP A 169 -12.26 -5.58 -7.79
CA ASP A 169 -11.04 -5.55 -6.99
C ASP A 169 -11.23 -4.59 -5.80
N MET A 170 -11.48 -5.15 -4.62
CA MET A 170 -11.58 -4.38 -3.37
C MET A 170 -10.29 -3.60 -3.06
N ASN A 171 -9.15 -4.08 -3.55
CA ASN A 171 -7.89 -3.40 -3.36
C ASN A 171 -7.89 -2.02 -4.03
N ALA A 172 -8.56 -1.88 -5.18
CA ALA A 172 -8.69 -0.59 -5.86
C ALA A 172 -9.43 0.47 -5.02
N VAL A 173 -10.28 0.07 -4.07
CA VAL A 173 -10.98 0.99 -3.17
C VAL A 173 -10.19 1.22 -1.88
N MET A 174 -9.64 0.16 -1.29
CA MET A 174 -8.91 0.24 -0.01
C MET A 174 -7.56 0.96 -0.13
N TYR A 175 -6.88 0.80 -1.26
CA TYR A 175 -5.52 1.32 -1.49
C TYR A 175 -5.57 2.50 -2.47
N PRO A 176 -5.62 3.76 -2.00
CA PRO A 176 -5.73 4.95 -2.86
C PRO A 176 -4.62 5.05 -3.91
N GLU A 177 -3.43 4.53 -3.59
CA GLU A 177 -2.30 4.50 -4.51
C GLU A 177 -2.47 3.56 -5.72
N ILE A 178 -3.45 2.66 -5.68
CA ILE A 178 -3.78 1.77 -6.80
C ILE A 178 -4.86 2.42 -7.69
N SER A 179 -5.78 3.16 -7.09
CA SER A 179 -6.88 3.83 -7.83
C SER A 179 -6.43 5.02 -8.67
N GLY A 180 -5.21 5.53 -8.46
CA GLY A 180 -4.71 6.72 -9.16
C GLY A 180 -5.35 8.03 -8.71
N GLU A 181 -6.14 8.04 -7.65
CA GLU A 181 -6.65 9.26 -7.01
C GLU A 181 -5.53 9.91 -6.18
N GLU A 182 -4.72 10.76 -6.84
CA GLU A 182 -3.92 11.74 -6.13
C GLU A 182 -4.88 12.66 -5.35
N GLU A 183 -4.56 12.94 -4.08
CA GLU A 183 -5.31 13.86 -3.21
C GLU A 183 -5.51 15.23 -3.88
N SER A 184 -6.55 15.37 -4.68
CA SER A 184 -7.11 16.67 -4.97
C SER A 184 -8.03 17.04 -3.81
N SER A 185 -7.49 17.81 -2.86
CA SER A 185 -8.24 18.47 -1.79
C SER A 185 -9.26 19.45 -2.40
N LYS A 186 -10.45 18.96 -2.70
CA LYS A 186 -11.65 19.79 -2.86
C LYS A 186 -12.84 19.04 -2.26
N LYS A 187 -13.35 19.60 -1.17
CA LYS A 187 -14.69 19.32 -0.67
C LYS A 187 -15.67 19.66 -1.78
N GLU A 188 -16.31 18.68 -2.36
CA GLU A 188 -17.54 18.88 -3.12
C GLU A 188 -18.70 18.26 -2.35
N ASP A 189 -19.65 19.14 -2.07
CA ASP A 189 -20.91 18.92 -1.39
C ASP A 189 -21.82 18.07 -2.28
N HIS A 190 -22.00 16.79 -1.94
CA HIS A 190 -22.93 15.91 -2.64
C HIS A 190 -24.33 16.00 -2.05
N SER A 191 -25.05 17.08 -2.40
CA SER A 191 -26.49 17.12 -2.28
C SER A 191 -27.13 17.08 -3.69
N LYS A 192 -27.96 16.05 -3.90
CA LYS A 192 -28.93 15.84 -4.97
C LYS A 192 -28.41 15.23 -6.29
N HIS A 193 -28.55 13.93 -6.42
CA HIS A 193 -28.85 13.32 -7.73
C HIS A 193 -30.33 12.97 -7.83
N ASP A 194 -30.97 13.73 -8.72
CA ASP A 194 -32.33 13.53 -9.22
C ASP A 194 -32.32 12.35 -10.21
N MET A 195 -33.19 11.38 -9.99
CA MET A 195 -33.36 10.22 -10.87
C MET A 195 -34.27 10.61 -12.04
N GLY A 196 -33.66 10.98 -13.16
CA GLY A 196 -34.35 11.20 -14.46
C GLY A 196 -34.27 9.99 -15.36
N ASP A 197 -35.44 9.57 -15.82
CA ASP A 197 -35.80 8.55 -16.82
C ASP A 197 -34.70 8.10 -17.80
N MET A 198 -34.33 6.82 -17.75
CA MET A 198 -33.66 6.13 -18.87
C MET A 198 -34.65 5.32 -19.69
N LYS A 199 -35.01 5.84 -20.85
CA LYS A 199 -35.70 5.08 -21.90
C LYS A 199 -34.78 4.01 -22.48
N MET A 200 -35.29 2.78 -22.47
CA MET A 200 -34.75 1.64 -23.22
C MET A 200 -34.87 1.91 -24.73
N SER A 201 -33.77 1.86 -25.46
CA SER A 201 -33.76 1.62 -26.89
C SER A 201 -33.02 0.30 -27.15
N SER A 202 -33.77 -0.63 -27.72
CA SER A 202 -33.28 -1.86 -28.33
C SER A 202 -32.63 -1.55 -29.66
N ASP A 203 -31.37 -1.91 -29.88
CA ASP A 203 -30.98 -2.39 -31.21
C ASP A 203 -29.64 -3.12 -31.26
N THR A 204 -29.66 -4.29 -31.81
CA THR A 204 -28.85 -4.97 -32.84
C THR A 204 -27.40 -5.36 -32.51
N THR A 205 -27.22 -6.68 -32.50
CA THR A 205 -26.09 -7.55 -32.82
C THR A 205 -24.97 -6.96 -33.66
N GLU A 206 -23.72 -7.03 -33.20
CA GLU A 206 -22.57 -7.21 -34.10
C GLU A 206 -21.56 -8.19 -33.48
N THR A 207 -21.36 -9.28 -34.19
CA THR A 207 -20.34 -10.31 -33.99
C THR A 207 -18.98 -9.76 -34.44
N ALA A 208 -18.01 -9.77 -33.55
CA ALA A 208 -16.60 -9.53 -33.90
C ALA A 208 -15.81 -10.82 -33.84
N GLU A 209 -15.25 -11.20 -34.98
CA GLU A 209 -14.37 -12.36 -35.20
C GLU A 209 -13.04 -12.23 -34.47
N ILE A 210 -12.62 -13.35 -33.88
CA ILE A 210 -11.30 -13.50 -33.26
C ILE A 210 -10.33 -13.93 -34.37
N THR A 211 -9.37 -13.08 -34.70
CA THR A 211 -8.23 -13.44 -35.54
C THR A 211 -7.07 -13.91 -34.67
N THR A 212 -6.78 -15.20 -34.72
CA THR A 212 -5.56 -15.80 -34.17
C THR A 212 -4.38 -15.48 -35.09
N LEU A 213 -3.32 -14.93 -34.57
CA LEU A 213 -2.02 -14.86 -35.24
C LEU A 213 -1.07 -15.90 -34.64
N ASN A 214 -0.47 -16.67 -35.52
CA ASN A 214 0.59 -17.66 -35.30
C ASN A 214 1.89 -17.03 -34.77
#